data_463e0ff084f7c75a72806a8d2b94c105
#
_entry.id   463e0ff084f7c75a72806a8d2b94c105
#
_cell.length_a   1.000
_cell.length_b   1.000
_cell.length_c   1.000
_cell.angle_alpha   90.00
_cell.angle_beta   90.00
_cell.angle_gamma   90.00
#
_symmetry.space_group_name_H-M   'P 1'
#
loop_
_entity.id
_entity.type
_entity.pdbx_description
1 polymer ?
#
loop_
_entity_poly.entity_id
_entity_poly.type
_entity_poly.pdbx_seq_one_letter_code
_entity_poly.pdbx_strand_id
1 'polypeptide(L)'
;MERVYNPKEIEQKWQKIWDDEKAFAASDDYSKPKYYALVEFPYPSGQGLHVGHPRPYTALDIVARKRRMEGYNVLYPMGWDAFGLPTENYAIKNHIHPKIVTKNNVHRFKEQLHSLGYSFDWDREINTCLLYTSDA
;
A
#
# COMPACT_ATOMS: atom_id res chain seq x y z
N MET A 1 18.40 9.19 -32.51
CA MET A 1 17.51 8.07 -32.08
C MET A 1 16.47 8.64 -31.13
N GLU A 2 15.21 8.61 -31.52
CA GLU A 2 14.11 8.94 -30.60
C GLU A 2 14.14 7.94 -29.44
N ARG A 3 14.21 8.44 -28.21
CA ARG A 3 14.07 7.60 -27.02
C ARG A 3 12.60 7.22 -26.86
N VAL A 4 12.24 6.02 -27.28
CA VAL A 4 10.92 5.47 -27.06
C VAL A 4 10.78 5.16 -25.57
N TYR A 5 9.71 5.65 -24.92
CA TYR A 5 9.40 5.34 -23.54
C TYR A 5 9.11 3.82 -23.40
N ASN A 6 9.90 3.14 -22.57
CA ASN A 6 9.70 1.75 -22.23
C ASN A 6 9.24 1.63 -20.78
N PRO A 7 7.92 1.50 -20.54
CA PRO A 7 7.40 1.48 -19.17
C PRO A 7 7.98 0.33 -18.34
N LYS A 8 8.16 -0.86 -18.93
CA LYS A 8 8.64 -2.05 -18.20
C LYS A 8 10.01 -1.86 -17.56
N GLU A 9 10.91 -1.14 -18.24
CA GLU A 9 12.25 -0.87 -17.73
C GLU A 9 12.26 0.32 -16.77
N ILE A 10 11.55 1.38 -17.16
CA ILE A 10 11.58 2.66 -16.44
C ILE A 10 10.82 2.56 -15.11
N GLU A 11 9.64 1.94 -15.11
CA GLU A 11 8.81 1.82 -13.91
C GLU A 11 9.48 0.94 -12.85
N GLN A 12 9.96 -0.24 -13.23
CA GLN A 12 10.67 -1.13 -12.30
C GLN A 12 11.93 -0.49 -11.71
N LYS A 13 12.69 0.24 -12.54
CA LYS A 13 13.89 0.96 -12.09
C LYS A 13 13.52 1.98 -11.01
N TRP A 14 12.51 2.80 -11.25
CA TRP A 14 12.13 3.86 -10.30
C TRP A 14 11.47 3.32 -9.04
N GLN A 15 10.64 2.29 -9.14
CA GLN A 15 10.06 1.62 -7.97
C GLN A 15 11.18 1.09 -7.06
N LYS A 16 12.18 0.41 -7.65
CA LYS A 16 13.33 -0.05 -6.88
C LYS A 16 14.10 1.09 -6.19
N ILE A 17 14.34 2.20 -6.89
CA ILE A 17 15.03 3.37 -6.31
C ILE A 17 14.22 3.94 -5.14
N TRP A 18 12.90 4.09 -5.28
CA TRP A 18 12.04 4.60 -4.23
C TRP A 18 12.01 3.70 -2.99
N ASP A 19 12.03 2.39 -3.18
CA ASP A 19 12.08 1.42 -2.08
C ASP A 19 13.46 1.47 -1.37
N ASP A 20 14.56 1.44 -2.13
CA ASP A 20 15.92 1.46 -1.58
C ASP A 20 16.21 2.76 -0.81
N GLU A 21 15.75 3.90 -1.31
CA GLU A 21 15.93 5.22 -0.71
C GLU A 21 14.85 5.57 0.33
N LYS A 22 13.84 4.72 0.52
CA LYS A 22 12.67 5.00 1.37
C LYS A 22 12.03 6.36 1.06
N ALA A 23 11.93 6.68 -0.23
CA ALA A 23 11.58 8.01 -0.74
C ALA A 23 10.24 8.56 -0.21
N PHE A 24 9.36 7.68 0.25
CA PHE A 24 8.02 8.05 0.73
C PHE A 24 7.81 7.82 2.23
N ALA A 25 8.85 7.42 2.96
CA ALA A 25 8.77 7.22 4.40
C ALA A 25 8.54 8.55 5.14
N ALA A 26 7.59 8.55 6.06
CA ALA A 26 7.40 9.67 6.97
C ALA A 26 8.53 9.68 8.01
N SER A 27 9.05 10.86 8.31
CA SER A 27 10.09 11.03 9.33
C SER A 27 9.50 11.37 10.69
N ASP A 28 10.27 11.10 11.74
CA ASP A 28 9.95 11.56 13.09
C ASP A 28 10.44 13.00 13.34
N ASP A 29 10.85 13.72 12.30
CA ASP A 29 11.21 15.13 12.35
C ASP A 29 9.95 16.00 12.53
N TYR A 30 9.88 16.67 13.68
CA TYR A 30 8.77 17.54 14.05
C TYR A 30 8.95 18.99 13.58
N SER A 31 10.05 19.30 12.89
CA SER A 31 10.31 20.65 12.34
C SER A 31 9.45 20.95 11.10
N LYS A 32 8.99 19.92 10.40
CA LYS A 32 8.15 20.06 9.20
C LYS A 32 6.67 19.95 9.55
N PRO A 33 5.80 20.69 8.86
CA PRO A 33 4.37 20.54 9.02
C PRO A 33 3.95 19.12 8.62
N LYS A 34 3.10 18.51 9.43
CA LYS A 34 2.62 17.14 9.20
C LYS A 34 1.39 17.12 8.29
N TYR A 35 1.32 16.11 7.45
CA TYR A 35 0.14 15.80 6.67
C TYR A 35 -0.15 14.30 6.73
N TYR A 36 -1.34 13.93 7.19
CA TYR A 36 -1.78 12.54 7.24
C TYR A 36 -2.75 12.28 6.10
N ALA A 37 -2.35 11.46 5.15
CA ALA A 37 -3.16 10.99 4.03
C ALA A 37 -3.68 9.59 4.36
N LEU A 38 -4.94 9.48 4.71
CA LEU A 38 -5.57 8.20 5.08
C LEU A 38 -6.53 7.74 4.00
N VAL A 39 -6.34 6.52 3.55
CA VAL A 39 -7.25 5.81 2.65
C VAL A 39 -7.73 4.52 3.32
N GLU A 40 -8.91 4.05 2.93
CA GLU A 40 -9.45 2.79 3.40
C GLU A 40 -8.55 1.62 3.01
N PHE A 41 -8.22 0.76 3.98
CA PHE A 41 -7.42 -0.43 3.73
C PHE A 41 -8.28 -1.52 3.07
N PRO A 42 -7.75 -2.21 2.05
CA PRO A 42 -8.51 -3.25 1.39
C PRO A 42 -8.62 -4.51 2.26
N TYR A 43 -9.72 -5.23 2.12
CA TYR A 43 -9.82 -6.61 2.60
C TYR A 43 -8.93 -7.50 1.72
N PRO A 44 -7.98 -8.26 2.29
CA PRO A 44 -7.16 -9.19 1.51
C PRO A 44 -7.96 -10.47 1.19
N SER A 45 -9.13 -10.31 0.61
CA SER A 45 -10.02 -11.38 0.18
C SER A 45 -10.02 -11.50 -1.34
N GLY A 46 -9.98 -12.74 -1.83
CA GLY A 46 -9.98 -13.00 -3.27
C GLY A 46 -8.61 -12.91 -3.94
N GLN A 47 -8.59 -12.87 -5.27
CA GLN A 47 -7.37 -13.06 -6.08
C GLN A 47 -6.60 -11.76 -6.38
N GLY A 48 -6.95 -10.66 -5.77
CA GLY A 48 -6.30 -9.38 -6.00
C GLY A 48 -7.25 -8.18 -5.93
N LEU A 49 -6.69 -7.00 -6.21
CA LEU A 49 -7.42 -5.74 -6.28
C LEU A 49 -8.40 -5.74 -7.46
N HIS A 50 -9.53 -5.10 -7.29
CA HIS A 50 -10.44 -4.75 -8.39
C HIS A 50 -10.27 -3.28 -8.76
N VAL A 51 -10.80 -2.87 -9.93
CA VAL A 51 -10.66 -1.52 -10.47
C VAL A 51 -11.20 -0.39 -9.57
N GLY A 52 -12.03 -0.71 -8.58
CA GLY A 52 -12.52 0.25 -7.59
C GLY A 52 -11.44 0.70 -6.59
N HIS A 53 -10.45 -0.16 -6.28
CA HIS A 53 -9.39 0.17 -5.33
C HIS A 53 -8.45 1.28 -5.83
N PRO A 54 -7.92 1.25 -7.08
CA PRO A 54 -7.03 2.30 -7.57
C PRO A 54 -7.64 3.70 -7.56
N ARG A 55 -8.93 3.83 -7.66
CA ARG A 55 -9.60 5.14 -7.74
C ARG A 55 -9.32 6.05 -6.53
N PRO A 56 -9.66 5.67 -5.28
CA PRO A 56 -9.34 6.47 -4.11
C PRO A 56 -7.83 6.55 -3.86
N TYR A 57 -7.08 5.46 -4.12
CA TYR A 57 -5.64 5.43 -3.89
C TYR A 57 -4.91 6.40 -4.79
N THR A 58 -5.24 6.46 -6.09
CA THR A 58 -4.65 7.43 -7.03
C THR A 58 -5.00 8.85 -6.64
N ALA A 59 -6.25 9.13 -6.29
CA ALA A 59 -6.67 10.48 -5.92
C ALA A 59 -5.88 10.99 -4.70
N LEU A 60 -5.71 10.14 -3.69
CA LEU A 60 -4.97 10.52 -2.49
C LEU A 60 -3.45 10.53 -2.70
N ASP A 61 -2.92 9.67 -3.58
CA ASP A 61 -1.51 9.68 -3.96
C ASP A 61 -1.10 11.00 -4.61
N ILE A 62 -1.95 11.55 -5.48
CA ILE A 62 -1.73 12.88 -6.08
C ILE A 62 -1.59 13.95 -4.99
N VAL A 63 -2.49 13.93 -4.01
CA VAL A 63 -2.47 14.87 -2.88
C VAL A 63 -1.21 14.65 -2.03
N ALA A 64 -0.88 13.41 -1.69
CA ALA A 64 0.29 13.07 -0.91
C ALA A 64 1.59 13.56 -1.56
N ARG A 65 1.76 13.32 -2.87
CA ARG A 65 2.91 13.81 -3.65
C ARG A 65 2.97 15.33 -3.68
N LYS A 66 1.84 15.99 -3.91
CA LYS A 66 1.74 17.45 -3.87
C LYS A 66 2.20 18.00 -2.52
N ARG A 67 1.73 17.43 -1.41
CA ARG A 67 2.12 17.87 -0.06
C ARG A 67 3.60 17.64 0.23
N ARG A 68 4.21 16.55 -0.23
CA ARG A 68 5.66 16.36 -0.13
C ARG A 68 6.42 17.43 -0.92
N MET A 69 5.98 17.79 -2.11
CA MET A 69 6.58 18.88 -2.91
C MET A 69 6.44 20.25 -2.23
N GLU A 70 5.41 20.45 -1.42
CA GLU A 70 5.18 21.65 -0.62
C GLU A 70 6.00 21.65 0.70
N GLY A 71 6.80 20.59 0.96
CA GLY A 71 7.67 20.50 2.13
C GLY A 71 7.04 19.87 3.37
N TYR A 72 5.85 19.30 3.27
CA TYR A 72 5.21 18.58 4.38
C TYR A 72 5.90 17.23 4.64
N ASN A 73 5.93 16.84 5.91
CA ASN A 73 6.19 15.48 6.32
C ASN A 73 4.88 14.68 6.17
N VAL A 74 4.80 13.85 5.13
CA VAL A 74 3.56 13.18 4.75
C VAL A 74 3.59 11.73 5.21
N LEU A 75 2.63 11.35 6.05
CA LEU A 75 2.32 9.96 6.34
C LEU A 75 1.18 9.49 5.41
N TYR A 76 1.49 8.59 4.49
CA TYR A 76 0.53 7.91 3.63
C TYR A 76 0.70 6.40 3.82
N PRO A 77 0.09 5.82 4.87
CA PRO A 77 0.24 4.40 5.17
C PRO A 77 -0.65 3.55 4.27
N MET A 78 -0.26 2.30 4.12
CA MET A 78 -1.09 1.23 3.58
C MET A 78 -1.18 0.10 4.60
N GLY A 79 -2.26 -0.62 4.54
CA GLY A 79 -2.50 -1.76 5.40
C GLY A 79 -3.56 -2.70 4.85
N TRP A 80 -3.91 -3.68 5.68
CA TRP A 80 -4.82 -4.76 5.34
C TRP A 80 -5.88 -4.87 6.41
N ASP A 81 -7.14 -4.69 6.03
CA ASP A 81 -8.27 -5.04 6.86
C ASP A 81 -8.49 -6.56 6.77
N ALA A 82 -7.64 -7.27 7.51
CA ALA A 82 -7.48 -8.71 7.39
C ALA A 82 -8.37 -9.51 8.35
N PHE A 83 -9.14 -8.82 9.20
CA PHE A 83 -10.05 -9.44 10.16
C PHE A 83 -11.50 -9.30 9.68
N GLY A 84 -12.06 -10.38 9.14
CA GLY A 84 -13.46 -10.36 8.71
C GLY A 84 -13.93 -11.58 7.92
N LEU A 85 -15.25 -11.68 7.76
CA LEU A 85 -15.95 -12.77 7.07
C LEU A 85 -15.47 -13.07 5.63
N PRO A 86 -15.09 -12.12 4.80
CA PRO A 86 -14.69 -12.43 3.42
C PRO A 86 -13.52 -13.42 3.33
N THR A 87 -12.49 -13.22 4.15
CA THR A 87 -11.33 -14.12 4.20
C THR A 87 -11.69 -15.48 4.82
N GLU A 88 -12.49 -15.48 5.90
CA GLU A 88 -12.93 -16.70 6.57
C GLU A 88 -13.80 -17.56 5.65
N ASN A 89 -14.77 -16.97 4.98
CA ASN A 89 -15.64 -17.68 4.04
C ASN A 89 -14.84 -18.29 2.87
N TYR A 90 -13.85 -17.54 2.36
CA TYR A 90 -12.95 -18.05 1.33
C TYR A 90 -12.13 -19.25 1.84
N ALA A 91 -11.60 -19.14 3.06
CA ALA A 91 -10.81 -20.19 3.72
C ALA A 91 -11.62 -21.47 3.92
N ILE A 92 -12.85 -21.36 4.45
CA ILE A 92 -13.78 -22.47 4.64
C ILE A 92 -14.08 -23.15 3.31
N LYS A 93 -14.46 -22.38 2.30
CA LYS A 93 -14.81 -22.90 0.97
C LYS A 93 -13.67 -23.68 0.30
N ASN A 94 -12.43 -23.27 0.54
CA ASN A 94 -11.25 -23.85 -0.10
C ASN A 94 -10.49 -24.82 0.83
N HIS A 95 -10.99 -25.07 2.03
CA HIS A 95 -10.33 -25.93 3.04
C HIS A 95 -8.88 -25.51 3.35
N ILE A 96 -8.63 -24.21 3.41
CA ILE A 96 -7.32 -23.61 3.68
C ILE A 96 -7.42 -22.79 4.97
N HIS A 97 -6.38 -22.83 5.80
CA HIS A 97 -6.37 -22.03 7.02
C HIS A 97 -6.40 -20.51 6.72
N PRO A 98 -7.26 -19.70 7.36
CA PRO A 98 -7.40 -18.27 7.07
C PRO A 98 -6.08 -17.50 7.08
N LYS A 99 -5.18 -17.79 7.99
CA LYS A 99 -3.84 -17.17 8.08
C LYS A 99 -3.02 -17.34 6.80
N ILE A 100 -3.12 -18.50 6.14
CA ILE A 100 -2.39 -18.78 4.89
C ILE A 100 -3.01 -17.98 3.76
N VAL A 101 -4.34 -17.97 3.67
CA VAL A 101 -5.09 -17.18 2.68
C VAL A 101 -4.73 -15.71 2.80
N THR A 102 -4.82 -15.15 4.00
CA THR A 102 -4.50 -13.75 4.27
C THR A 102 -3.07 -13.41 3.83
N LYS A 103 -2.08 -14.23 4.22
CA LYS A 103 -0.68 -14.00 3.86
C LYS A 103 -0.47 -13.97 2.34
N ASN A 104 -1.04 -14.93 1.63
CA ASN A 104 -0.90 -15.02 0.17
C ASN A 104 -1.59 -13.85 -0.53
N ASN A 105 -2.78 -13.48 -0.08
CA ASN A 105 -3.53 -12.38 -0.64
C ASN A 105 -2.85 -11.03 -0.37
N VAL A 106 -2.37 -10.79 0.84
CA VAL A 106 -1.59 -9.59 1.18
C VAL A 106 -0.38 -9.45 0.27
N HIS A 107 0.37 -10.53 0.05
CA HIS A 107 1.51 -10.51 -0.86
C HIS A 107 1.09 -10.10 -2.28
N ARG A 108 0.03 -10.70 -2.80
CA ARG A 108 -0.51 -10.39 -4.13
C ARG A 108 -1.00 -8.95 -4.26
N PHE A 109 -1.72 -8.46 -3.27
CA PHE A 109 -2.21 -7.07 -3.24
C PHE A 109 -1.04 -6.08 -3.20
N LYS A 110 -0.02 -6.38 -2.39
CA LYS A 110 1.18 -5.56 -2.28
C LYS A 110 1.93 -5.46 -3.61
N GLU A 111 2.13 -6.56 -4.31
CA GLU A 111 2.72 -6.57 -5.66
C GLU A 111 1.93 -5.68 -6.64
N GLN A 112 0.60 -5.78 -6.61
CA GLN A 112 -0.26 -4.96 -7.48
C GLN A 112 -0.17 -3.46 -7.13
N LEU A 113 -0.16 -3.10 -5.85
CA LEU A 113 -0.01 -1.71 -5.41
C LEU A 113 1.37 -1.14 -5.75
N HIS A 114 2.43 -1.94 -5.60
CA HIS A 114 3.77 -1.55 -6.05
C HIS A 114 3.82 -1.31 -7.55
N SER A 115 3.17 -2.17 -8.35
CA SER A 115 3.16 -2.01 -9.81
C SER A 115 2.48 -0.72 -10.27
N LEU A 116 1.57 -0.17 -9.46
CA LEU A 116 0.91 1.11 -9.72
C LEU A 116 1.75 2.32 -9.25
N GLY A 117 2.86 2.08 -8.55
CA GLY A 117 3.83 3.10 -8.18
C GLY A 117 3.32 4.11 -7.15
N TYR A 118 2.38 3.73 -6.28
CA TYR A 118 1.88 4.61 -5.23
C TYR A 118 2.96 4.97 -4.19
N SER A 119 2.87 6.19 -3.67
CA SER A 119 3.80 6.73 -2.69
C SER A 119 3.43 6.37 -1.24
N PHE A 120 3.10 5.09 -1.00
CA PHE A 120 2.83 4.60 0.34
C PHE A 120 4.09 4.52 1.20
N ASP A 121 3.93 4.74 2.49
CA ASP A 121 4.96 4.48 3.50
C ASP A 121 4.88 3.00 3.92
N TRP A 122 5.64 2.15 3.25
CA TRP A 122 5.65 0.71 3.51
C TRP A 122 6.33 0.32 4.83
N ASP A 123 7.15 1.20 5.40
CA ASP A 123 7.76 0.95 6.73
C ASP A 123 6.70 1.00 7.85
N ARG A 124 5.55 1.62 7.56
CA ARG A 124 4.41 1.74 8.48
C ARG A 124 3.20 0.92 8.01
N GLU A 125 3.46 -0.21 7.34
CA GLU A 125 2.42 -1.16 6.92
C GLU A 125 1.67 -1.72 8.12
N ILE A 126 0.34 -1.75 8.04
CA ILE A 126 -0.55 -2.17 9.12
C ILE A 126 -1.30 -3.45 8.72
N ASN A 127 -1.50 -4.35 9.69
CA ASN A 127 -2.35 -5.52 9.49
C ASN A 127 -3.25 -5.71 10.72
N THR A 128 -4.56 -5.60 10.55
CA THR A 128 -5.53 -5.65 11.64
C THR A 128 -5.62 -7.01 12.37
N CYS A 129 -5.03 -8.07 11.81
CA CYS A 129 -4.92 -9.38 12.45
C CYS A 129 -3.70 -9.53 13.38
N LEU A 130 -2.84 -8.53 13.49
CA LEU A 130 -1.66 -8.61 14.34
C LEU A 130 -1.92 -7.93 15.69
N LEU A 131 -1.38 -8.53 16.76
CA LEU A 131 -1.62 -8.07 18.15
C LEU A 131 -1.26 -6.60 18.38
N TYR A 132 -0.21 -6.09 17.71
CA TYR A 132 0.18 -4.68 17.85
C TYR A 132 -0.88 -3.69 17.34
N THR A 133 -1.87 -4.15 16.58
CA THR A 133 -3.01 -3.33 16.15
C THR A 133 -4.22 -3.48 17.05
N SER A 134 -4.24 -4.51 17.90
CA SER A 134 -5.37 -4.82 18.78
C SER A 134 -5.34 -4.05 20.10
N ASP A 135 -4.18 -3.52 20.47
CA ASP A 135 -3.99 -2.74 21.71
C ASP A 135 -4.31 -1.24 21.55
N ALA A 136 -4.73 -0.85 20.36
CA ALA A 136 -5.17 0.50 20.08
C ALA A 136 -6.66 0.68 20.36
#